data_99eeec7a4c9811e31ec3cb0ab51a2072
#
_entry.id   99eeec7a4c9811e31ec3cb0ab51a2072
#
_cell.length_a   1.000
_cell.length_b   1.000
_cell.length_c   1.000
_cell.angle_alpha   90.00
_cell.angle_beta   90.00
_cell.angle_gamma   90.00
#
_symmetry.space_group_name_H-M   'P 1'
#
loop_
_entity.id
_entity.type
_entity.pdbx_description
1 polymer ?
#
loop_
_entity_poly.entity_id
_entity_poly.type
_entity_poly.pdbx_seq_one_letter_code
_entity_poly.pdbx_strand_id
1 'polypeptide(L)'
;MRLTIQLLFAMALLPALGAAARAEGAAPIHVATYIEIVAASVKDGAALLTQYRDASRKENGNMRAEVAREIGRPNRFVVLEVWKDQAAFEAHGKSASTTAFRDKLKTIHGAPHDERVHNTLNVGPSDAAGSKGAIIVVSHVDVPSARKDDCIAALNPLADGSRKGGGSQRFEVVQQTSRPNHFTVVEAWKDKKTYDASRSADAQRQFRDKLGPMLGALYDERLYQTL
;
A
#
# COMPACT_ATOMS: atom_id res chain seq x y z
N MET A 1 82.03 31.78 1.12
CA MET A 1 81.13 31.39 0.05
C MET A 1 80.14 30.35 0.70
N ARG A 2 78.97 30.79 1.13
CA ARG A 2 78.00 29.94 1.75
C ARG A 2 76.83 29.72 0.78
N LEU A 3 76.63 28.45 0.38
CA LEU A 3 75.51 28.03 -0.50
C LEU A 3 74.29 27.76 0.37
N THR A 4 73.25 28.55 0.19
CA THR A 4 71.94 28.32 0.82
C THR A 4 71.07 27.51 -0.17
N ILE A 5 70.72 26.28 0.23
CA ILE A 5 69.78 25.43 -0.50
C ILE A 5 68.37 25.76 0.00
N GLN A 6 67.55 26.31 -0.87
CA GLN A 6 66.11 26.45 -0.59
C GLN A 6 65.37 25.18 -1.00
N LEU A 7 64.76 24.50 -0.02
CA LEU A 7 63.79 23.40 -0.25
C LEU A 7 62.44 24.01 -0.58
N LEU A 8 61.98 23.79 -1.80
CA LEU A 8 60.60 24.04 -2.20
C LEU A 8 59.71 22.84 -1.76
N PHE A 9 58.82 23.07 -0.79
CA PHE A 9 57.79 22.15 -0.43
C PHE A 9 56.62 22.30 -1.42
N ALA A 10 56.45 21.33 -2.31
CA ALA A 10 55.28 21.25 -3.17
C ALA A 10 54.12 20.59 -2.37
N MET A 11 53.14 21.39 -2.01
CA MET A 11 51.92 20.93 -1.32
C MET A 11 50.96 20.40 -2.38
N ALA A 12 50.88 19.08 -2.51
CA ALA A 12 49.92 18.43 -3.39
C ALA A 12 48.51 18.52 -2.78
N LEU A 13 47.63 19.34 -3.36
CA LEU A 13 46.19 19.32 -3.09
C LEU A 13 45.60 18.08 -3.73
N LEU A 14 45.23 17.09 -2.89
CA LEU A 14 44.35 15.99 -3.30
C LEU A 14 42.91 16.52 -3.37
N PRO A 15 42.20 16.34 -4.50
CA PRO A 15 40.76 16.62 -4.52
C PRO A 15 40.06 15.55 -3.71
N ALA A 16 39.39 15.97 -2.65
CA ALA A 16 38.42 15.13 -1.93
C ALA A 16 37.27 14.83 -2.91
N LEU A 17 37.26 13.62 -3.50
CA LEU A 17 36.07 13.06 -4.11
C LEU A 17 35.04 12.87 -2.99
N GLY A 18 34.17 13.84 -2.80
CA GLY A 18 32.94 13.70 -2.07
C GLY A 18 32.08 12.68 -2.80
N ALA A 19 32.08 11.44 -2.33
CA ALA A 19 31.04 10.49 -2.69
C ALA A 19 29.70 11.10 -2.22
N ALA A 20 28.96 11.68 -3.17
CA ALA A 20 27.56 12.00 -2.94
C ALA A 20 26.88 10.68 -2.63
N ALA A 21 26.61 10.43 -1.34
CA ALA A 21 25.70 9.37 -0.92
C ALA A 21 24.39 9.65 -1.65
N ARG A 22 24.10 8.82 -2.65
CA ARG A 22 22.80 8.79 -3.29
C ARG A 22 21.84 8.44 -2.17
N ALA A 23 21.01 9.39 -1.74
CA ALA A 23 19.93 9.11 -0.83
C ALA A 23 19.09 8.02 -1.53
N GLU A 24 19.17 6.79 -1.04
CA GLU A 24 18.20 5.76 -1.40
C GLU A 24 16.85 6.39 -1.14
N GLY A 25 16.06 6.59 -2.19
CA GLY A 25 14.74 7.19 -2.06
C GLY A 25 13.98 6.37 -1.04
N ALA A 26 13.46 7.03 -0.01
CA ALA A 26 12.67 6.37 1.02
C ALA A 26 11.56 5.55 0.35
N ALA A 27 11.37 4.31 0.79
CA ALA A 27 10.41 3.40 0.18
C ALA A 27 8.97 3.93 0.36
N PRO A 28 8.08 3.75 -0.62
CA PRO A 28 6.69 4.13 -0.51
C PRO A 28 6.00 3.46 0.68
N ILE A 29 5.10 4.21 1.31
CA ILE A 29 4.22 3.74 2.39
C ILE A 29 2.84 3.46 1.80
N HIS A 30 2.33 2.26 2.05
CA HIS A 30 1.00 1.83 1.65
C HIS A 30 0.08 1.81 2.87
N VAL A 31 -1.10 2.40 2.75
CA VAL A 31 -2.07 2.48 3.85
C VAL A 31 -3.40 1.90 3.39
N ALA A 32 -3.95 1.01 4.19
CA ALA A 32 -5.30 0.50 4.03
C ALA A 32 -6.13 0.86 5.27
N THR A 33 -7.14 1.72 5.10
CA THR A 33 -8.01 2.14 6.19
C THR A 33 -9.42 1.60 5.98
N TYR A 34 -9.89 0.76 6.91
CA TYR A 34 -11.22 0.17 6.89
C TYR A 34 -12.18 1.03 7.71
N ILE A 35 -13.30 1.39 7.11
CA ILE A 35 -14.27 2.32 7.69
C ILE A 35 -15.66 1.72 7.59
N GLU A 36 -16.34 1.68 8.73
CA GLU A 36 -17.75 1.31 8.80
C GLU A 36 -18.58 2.55 9.16
N ILE A 37 -19.59 2.85 8.36
CA ILE A 37 -20.50 3.99 8.53
C ILE A 37 -21.83 3.45 9.08
N VAL A 38 -22.47 4.19 9.99
CA VAL A 38 -23.83 3.83 10.44
C VAL A 38 -24.80 3.81 9.25
N ALA A 39 -25.71 2.86 9.21
CA ALA A 39 -26.56 2.60 8.04
C ALA A 39 -27.32 3.82 7.54
N ALA A 40 -27.78 4.69 8.47
CA ALA A 40 -28.52 5.91 8.13
C ALA A 40 -27.66 6.97 7.41
N SER A 41 -26.32 6.91 7.55
CA SER A 41 -25.38 7.94 7.03
C SER A 41 -24.52 7.44 5.87
N VAL A 42 -24.84 6.29 5.25
CA VAL A 42 -24.03 5.69 4.19
C VAL A 42 -23.79 6.62 3.01
N LYS A 43 -24.80 7.40 2.59
CA LYS A 43 -24.69 8.36 1.49
C LYS A 43 -23.73 9.51 1.85
N ASP A 44 -23.88 10.05 3.05
CA ASP A 44 -23.04 11.16 3.54
C ASP A 44 -21.60 10.68 3.78
N GLY A 45 -21.44 9.47 4.30
CA GLY A 45 -20.16 8.81 4.46
C GLY A 45 -19.42 8.60 3.14
N ALA A 46 -20.13 8.13 2.10
CA ALA A 46 -19.55 7.99 0.77
C ALA A 46 -19.09 9.34 0.18
N ALA A 47 -19.89 10.38 0.37
CA ALA A 47 -19.53 11.75 -0.07
C ALA A 47 -18.31 12.27 0.72
N LEU A 48 -18.29 12.10 2.05
CA LEU A 48 -17.18 12.48 2.91
C LEU A 48 -15.88 11.79 2.52
N LEU A 49 -15.92 10.48 2.27
CA LEU A 49 -14.76 9.69 1.84
C LEU A 49 -14.26 10.11 0.47
N THR A 50 -15.16 10.43 -0.47
CA THR A 50 -14.80 10.96 -1.78
C THR A 50 -14.09 12.31 -1.66
N GLN A 51 -14.59 13.22 -0.83
CA GLN A 51 -13.94 14.52 -0.55
C GLN A 51 -12.56 14.35 0.07
N TYR A 52 -12.41 13.42 1.03
CA TYR A 52 -11.15 13.10 1.64
C TYR A 52 -10.13 12.59 0.61
N ARG A 53 -10.51 11.61 -0.21
CA ARG A 53 -9.67 11.10 -1.31
C ARG A 53 -9.19 12.23 -2.23
N ASP A 54 -10.10 13.11 -2.64
CA ASP A 54 -9.78 14.17 -3.59
C ASP A 54 -8.90 15.28 -2.95
N ALA A 55 -8.98 15.46 -1.63
CA ALA A 55 -8.06 16.30 -0.87
C ALA A 55 -6.68 15.65 -0.75
N SER A 56 -6.61 14.36 -0.35
CA SER A 56 -5.36 13.59 -0.22
C SER A 56 -4.56 13.58 -1.51
N ARG A 57 -5.23 13.44 -2.67
CA ARG A 57 -4.59 13.46 -4.00
C ARG A 57 -3.87 14.77 -4.34
N LYS A 58 -4.22 15.87 -3.68
CA LYS A 58 -3.59 17.18 -3.90
C LYS A 58 -2.41 17.43 -2.97
N GLU A 59 -2.22 16.59 -1.98
CA GLU A 59 -1.15 16.75 -1.01
C GLU A 59 0.20 16.32 -1.58
N ASN A 60 1.26 17.04 -1.19
CA ASN A 60 2.60 16.73 -1.63
C ASN A 60 3.04 15.35 -1.13
N GLY A 61 3.48 14.51 -2.07
CA GLY A 61 3.93 13.15 -1.77
C GLY A 61 2.82 12.10 -1.79
N ASN A 62 1.55 12.48 -2.05
CA ASN A 62 0.55 11.47 -2.40
C ASN A 62 0.86 10.91 -3.79
N MET A 63 0.99 9.59 -3.87
CA MET A 63 1.18 8.88 -5.13
C MET A 63 -0.14 8.30 -5.64
N ARG A 64 -1.04 7.92 -4.71
CA ARG A 64 -2.36 7.37 -5.03
C ARG A 64 -3.28 7.46 -3.81
N ALA A 65 -4.54 7.80 -4.02
CA ALA A 65 -5.60 7.67 -3.04
C ALA A 65 -6.87 7.18 -3.72
N GLU A 66 -7.49 6.15 -3.18
CA GLU A 66 -8.68 5.48 -3.69
C GLU A 66 -9.67 5.24 -2.55
N VAL A 67 -10.95 5.28 -2.89
CA VAL A 67 -12.04 4.86 -2.01
C VAL A 67 -12.87 3.82 -2.74
N ALA A 68 -13.12 2.71 -2.07
CA ALA A 68 -13.98 1.66 -2.59
C ALA A 68 -14.97 1.19 -1.51
N ARG A 69 -16.16 0.78 -1.96
CA ARG A 69 -17.25 0.29 -1.11
C ARG A 69 -17.35 -1.22 -1.18
N GLU A 70 -17.47 -1.89 -0.04
CA GLU A 70 -17.55 -3.35 0.04
C GLU A 70 -18.82 -3.87 -0.66
N ILE A 71 -18.64 -4.85 -1.54
CA ILE A 71 -19.74 -5.52 -2.24
C ILE A 71 -20.49 -6.40 -1.24
N GLY A 72 -21.81 -6.21 -1.18
CA GLY A 72 -22.68 -6.92 -0.22
C GLY A 72 -22.77 -6.28 1.18
N ARG A 73 -21.91 -5.28 1.49
CA ARG A 73 -21.94 -4.52 2.75
C ARG A 73 -21.81 -3.03 2.48
N PRO A 74 -22.89 -2.35 2.06
CA PRO A 74 -22.84 -0.99 1.52
C PRO A 74 -22.40 0.08 2.52
N ASN A 75 -22.37 -0.23 3.80
CA ASN A 75 -21.91 0.64 4.87
C ASN A 75 -20.41 0.49 5.19
N ARG A 76 -19.70 -0.41 4.49
CA ARG A 76 -18.27 -0.63 4.67
C ARG A 76 -17.47 -0.14 3.48
N PHE A 77 -16.37 0.53 3.79
CA PHE A 77 -15.48 1.15 2.82
C PHE A 77 -14.04 0.81 3.14
N VAL A 78 -13.21 0.87 2.12
CA VAL A 78 -11.76 0.90 2.27
C VAL A 78 -11.21 2.17 1.59
N VAL A 79 -10.28 2.82 2.27
CA VAL A 79 -9.42 3.85 1.69
C VAL A 79 -8.05 3.24 1.50
N LEU A 80 -7.54 3.30 0.27
CA LEU A 80 -6.21 2.81 -0.09
C LEU A 80 -5.35 4.00 -0.51
N GLU A 81 -4.24 4.20 0.17
CA GLU A 81 -3.34 5.31 -0.10
C GLU A 81 -1.90 4.81 -0.30
N VAL A 82 -1.18 5.49 -1.15
CA VAL A 82 0.26 5.32 -1.32
C VAL A 82 0.93 6.68 -1.20
N TRP A 83 1.88 6.76 -0.31
CA TRP A 83 2.67 7.95 -0.03
C TRP A 83 4.12 7.70 -0.41
N LYS A 84 4.81 8.69 -0.96
CA LYS A 84 6.19 8.56 -1.45
C LYS A 84 7.18 8.11 -0.38
N ASP A 85 6.91 8.47 0.88
CA ASP A 85 7.75 8.18 2.04
C ASP A 85 6.98 8.37 3.35
N GLN A 86 7.60 7.98 4.45
CA GLN A 86 7.06 8.11 5.80
C GLN A 86 6.78 9.58 6.16
N ALA A 87 7.64 10.52 5.76
CA ALA A 87 7.48 11.93 6.08
C ALA A 87 6.23 12.53 5.41
N ALA A 88 5.95 12.16 4.16
CA ALA A 88 4.73 12.58 3.45
C ALA A 88 3.48 12.01 4.13
N PHE A 89 3.50 10.75 4.53
CA PHE A 89 2.41 10.12 5.27
C PHE A 89 2.16 10.80 6.64
N GLU A 90 3.21 11.12 7.38
CA GLU A 90 3.09 11.84 8.66
C GLU A 90 2.57 13.27 8.49
N ALA A 91 3.01 13.98 7.44
CA ALA A 91 2.51 15.31 7.12
C ALA A 91 1.01 15.27 6.80
N HIS A 92 0.59 14.29 5.99
CA HIS A 92 -0.81 14.02 5.70
C HIS A 92 -1.64 13.79 6.98
N GLY A 93 -1.15 12.94 7.88
CA GLY A 93 -1.82 12.64 9.15
C GLY A 93 -2.07 13.88 10.03
N LYS A 94 -1.28 14.95 9.86
CA LYS A 94 -1.34 16.23 10.57
C LYS A 94 -2.03 17.33 9.78
N SER A 95 -2.43 17.07 8.52
CA SER A 95 -3.05 18.08 7.66
C SER A 95 -4.42 18.53 8.18
N ALA A 96 -4.81 19.75 7.85
CA ALA A 96 -6.12 20.29 8.23
C ALA A 96 -7.27 19.50 7.59
N SER A 97 -7.06 18.99 6.35
CA SER A 97 -8.04 18.16 5.62
C SER A 97 -8.26 16.83 6.34
N THR A 98 -7.21 16.15 6.76
CA THR A 98 -7.29 14.89 7.51
C THR A 98 -7.93 15.06 8.88
N THR A 99 -7.58 16.15 9.58
CA THR A 99 -8.20 16.48 10.88
C THR A 99 -9.70 16.71 10.71
N ALA A 100 -10.11 17.55 9.76
CA ALA A 100 -11.52 17.84 9.50
C ALA A 100 -12.30 16.59 9.05
N PHE A 101 -11.67 15.72 8.26
CA PHE A 101 -12.23 14.43 7.88
C PHE A 101 -12.48 13.55 9.11
N ARG A 102 -11.47 13.35 9.95
CA ARG A 102 -11.56 12.51 11.16
C ARG A 102 -12.64 13.01 12.12
N ASP A 103 -12.79 14.33 12.28
CA ASP A 103 -13.81 14.92 13.15
C ASP A 103 -15.23 14.67 12.61
N LYS A 104 -15.45 14.82 11.30
CA LYS A 104 -16.73 14.47 10.68
C LYS A 104 -17.00 12.97 10.73
N LEU A 105 -15.98 12.13 10.49
CA LEU A 105 -16.14 10.68 10.53
C LEU A 105 -16.61 10.20 11.91
N LYS A 106 -16.10 10.76 12.99
CA LYS A 106 -16.52 10.43 14.37
C LYS A 106 -18.02 10.55 14.62
N THR A 107 -18.72 11.41 13.86
CA THR A 107 -20.17 11.62 14.02
C THR A 107 -21.02 10.58 13.29
N ILE A 108 -20.45 9.82 12.35
CA ILE A 108 -21.18 8.90 11.47
C ILE A 108 -20.57 7.49 11.38
N HIS A 109 -19.45 7.20 12.03
CA HIS A 109 -18.86 5.88 11.99
C HIS A 109 -19.65 4.88 12.86
N GLY A 110 -19.79 3.64 12.40
CA GLY A 110 -20.43 2.54 13.11
C GLY A 110 -19.48 1.78 14.05
N ALA A 111 -18.18 1.90 13.78
CA ALA A 111 -17.09 1.35 14.58
C ALA A 111 -15.82 2.22 14.41
N PRO A 112 -14.85 2.16 15.35
CA PRO A 112 -13.55 2.78 15.14
C PRO A 112 -12.94 2.31 13.82
N HIS A 113 -12.36 3.23 13.04
CA HIS A 113 -11.68 2.85 11.81
C HIS A 113 -10.38 2.06 12.12
N ASP A 114 -10.04 1.13 11.24
CA ASP A 114 -8.82 0.31 11.33
C ASP A 114 -7.85 0.78 10.23
N GLU A 115 -6.82 1.52 10.63
CA GLU A 115 -5.76 2.03 9.75
C GLU A 115 -4.55 1.12 9.84
N ARG A 116 -4.16 0.53 8.72
CA ARG A 116 -3.02 -0.38 8.62
C ARG A 116 -1.97 0.18 7.69
N VAL A 117 -0.78 0.40 8.25
CA VAL A 117 0.39 0.92 7.52
C VAL A 117 1.28 -0.24 7.10
N HIS A 118 1.76 -0.19 5.87
CA HIS A 118 2.54 -1.28 5.27
C HIS A 118 3.77 -0.75 4.55
N ASN A 119 4.81 -1.56 4.55
CA ASN A 119 5.95 -1.45 3.66
C ASN A 119 5.67 -2.20 2.35
N THR A 120 6.29 -1.75 1.27
CA THR A 120 6.31 -2.47 0.00
C THR A 120 7.00 -3.83 0.17
N LEU A 121 6.36 -4.91 -0.30
CA LEU A 121 6.99 -6.23 -0.38
C LEU A 121 7.19 -6.65 -1.84
N ASN A 122 6.12 -6.75 -2.63
CA ASN A 122 6.14 -7.08 -4.04
C ASN A 122 5.05 -6.29 -4.77
N VAL A 123 5.43 -5.15 -5.31
CA VAL A 123 4.53 -4.22 -6.01
C VAL A 123 5.01 -4.07 -7.45
N GLY A 124 4.10 -4.21 -8.39
CA GLY A 124 4.39 -4.01 -9.81
C GLY A 124 4.51 -2.53 -10.20
N PRO A 125 4.96 -2.23 -11.41
CA PRO A 125 5.15 -0.87 -11.91
C PRO A 125 3.81 -0.20 -12.27
N SER A 126 2.81 -0.27 -11.42
CA SER A 126 1.49 0.27 -11.72
C SER A 126 1.11 1.38 -10.73
N ASP A 127 1.10 2.60 -11.23
CA ASP A 127 0.53 3.76 -10.56
C ASP A 127 -0.97 3.91 -10.85
N ALA A 128 -1.56 2.98 -11.60
CA ALA A 128 -2.95 3.07 -12.02
C ALA A 128 -3.89 2.90 -10.82
N ALA A 129 -4.59 3.96 -10.48
CA ALA A 129 -5.81 3.87 -9.70
C ALA A 129 -6.82 2.98 -10.47
N GLY A 130 -7.59 2.17 -9.77
CA GLY A 130 -8.69 1.44 -10.37
C GLY A 130 -9.64 2.41 -11.09
N SER A 131 -10.03 2.09 -12.32
CA SER A 131 -11.06 2.86 -13.03
C SER A 131 -12.36 2.89 -12.23
N LYS A 132 -13.20 3.89 -12.45
CA LYS A 132 -14.52 3.93 -11.80
C LYS A 132 -15.29 2.64 -12.07
N GLY A 133 -15.79 2.00 -11.03
CA GLY A 133 -16.50 0.73 -11.12
C GLY A 133 -15.59 -0.50 -11.15
N ALA A 134 -14.26 -0.34 -11.13
CA ALA A 134 -13.33 -1.46 -11.01
C ALA A 134 -13.55 -2.24 -9.71
N ILE A 135 -13.26 -3.54 -9.75
CA ILE A 135 -13.26 -4.39 -8.58
C ILE A 135 -11.90 -4.29 -7.90
N ILE A 136 -11.90 -3.88 -6.66
CA ILE A 136 -10.75 -3.94 -5.77
C ILE A 136 -10.94 -5.14 -4.85
N VAL A 137 -9.91 -5.97 -4.76
CA VAL A 137 -9.86 -7.08 -3.80
C VAL A 137 -8.80 -6.76 -2.77
N VAL A 138 -9.16 -6.87 -1.51
CA VAL A 138 -8.20 -6.75 -0.41
C VAL A 138 -8.25 -8.04 0.39
N SER A 139 -7.12 -8.73 0.41
CA SER A 139 -6.97 -9.99 1.14
C SER A 139 -5.94 -9.86 2.26
N HIS A 140 -6.27 -10.42 3.41
CA HIS A 140 -5.35 -10.50 4.56
C HIS A 140 -4.78 -11.90 4.67
N VAL A 141 -3.46 -11.98 4.77
CA VAL A 141 -2.70 -13.21 4.92
C VAL A 141 -1.90 -13.12 6.20
N ASP A 142 -2.38 -13.77 7.24
CA ASP A 142 -1.78 -13.74 8.57
C ASP A 142 -1.20 -15.11 8.89
N VAL A 143 0.09 -15.16 9.19
CA VAL A 143 0.79 -16.40 9.53
C VAL A 143 1.49 -16.27 10.88
N PRO A 144 1.79 -17.38 11.58
CA PRO A 144 2.68 -17.32 12.75
C PRO A 144 4.03 -16.71 12.37
N SER A 145 4.66 -15.97 13.29
CA SER A 145 5.93 -15.26 13.03
C SER A 145 7.02 -16.18 12.49
N ALA A 146 7.07 -17.44 12.94
CA ALA A 146 8.02 -18.45 12.46
C ALA A 146 7.80 -18.86 10.98
N ARG A 147 6.63 -18.55 10.39
CA ARG A 147 6.28 -18.89 9.00
C ARG A 147 6.34 -17.68 8.08
N LYS A 148 6.81 -16.54 8.57
CA LYS A 148 6.86 -15.28 7.81
C LYS A 148 7.59 -15.43 6.48
N ASP A 149 8.79 -16.01 6.50
CA ASP A 149 9.64 -16.12 5.30
C ASP A 149 9.10 -17.15 4.30
N ASP A 150 8.49 -18.23 4.78
CA ASP A 150 7.77 -19.19 3.94
C ASP A 150 6.57 -18.54 3.24
N CYS A 151 5.85 -17.68 3.96
CA CYS A 151 4.72 -16.92 3.40
C CYS A 151 5.19 -15.95 2.32
N ILE A 152 6.28 -15.22 2.54
CA ILE A 152 6.90 -14.33 1.54
C ILE A 152 7.29 -15.14 0.28
N ALA A 153 7.90 -16.31 0.46
CA ALA A 153 8.27 -17.21 -0.63
C ALA A 153 7.06 -17.73 -1.42
N ALA A 154 5.87 -17.79 -0.80
CA ALA A 154 4.63 -18.14 -1.49
C ALA A 154 3.95 -16.94 -2.17
N LEU A 155 4.00 -15.75 -1.55
CA LEU A 155 3.36 -14.52 -2.06
C LEU A 155 4.08 -13.95 -3.30
N ASN A 156 5.40 -14.03 -3.38
CA ASN A 156 6.15 -13.50 -4.52
C ASN A 156 5.76 -14.15 -5.86
N PRO A 157 5.75 -15.49 -6.02
CA PRO A 157 5.28 -16.11 -7.25
C PRO A 157 3.81 -15.83 -7.58
N LEU A 158 2.95 -15.70 -6.56
CA LEU A 158 1.56 -15.29 -6.75
C LEU A 158 1.48 -13.92 -7.42
N ALA A 159 2.20 -12.92 -6.87
CA ALA A 159 2.20 -11.57 -7.39
C ALA A 159 2.71 -11.52 -8.83
N ASP A 160 3.83 -12.19 -9.11
CA ASP A 160 4.46 -12.23 -10.43
C ASP A 160 3.57 -12.96 -11.45
N GLY A 161 2.97 -14.09 -11.07
CA GLY A 161 2.06 -14.86 -11.90
C GLY A 161 0.77 -14.11 -12.21
N SER A 162 0.18 -13.44 -11.23
CA SER A 162 -1.05 -12.66 -11.40
C SER A 162 -0.86 -11.47 -12.33
N ARG A 163 0.28 -10.79 -12.26
CA ARG A 163 0.61 -9.70 -13.19
C ARG A 163 0.86 -10.17 -14.62
N LYS A 164 1.47 -11.34 -14.80
CA LYS A 164 1.74 -11.94 -16.13
C LYS A 164 0.49 -12.53 -16.78
N GLY A 165 -0.49 -12.95 -16.00
CA GLY A 165 -1.70 -13.64 -16.47
C GLY A 165 -2.70 -12.77 -17.23
N GLY A 166 -2.49 -11.46 -17.33
CA GLY A 166 -3.20 -10.56 -18.24
C GLY A 166 -4.68 -10.34 -17.92
N GLY A 167 -5.03 -9.89 -16.78
CA GLY A 167 -6.43 -9.55 -16.41
C GLY A 167 -6.47 -8.59 -15.23
N SER A 168 -5.43 -8.61 -14.42
CA SER A 168 -5.22 -7.70 -13.32
C SER A 168 -4.72 -6.36 -13.86
N GLN A 169 -5.37 -5.28 -13.45
CA GLN A 169 -4.87 -3.92 -13.67
C GLN A 169 -3.75 -3.59 -12.68
N ARG A 170 -3.79 -4.21 -11.49
CA ARG A 170 -2.82 -4.02 -10.42
C ARG A 170 -2.82 -5.25 -9.50
N PHE A 171 -1.65 -5.65 -9.05
CA PHE A 171 -1.47 -6.69 -8.05
C PHE A 171 -0.30 -6.30 -7.15
N GLU A 172 -0.59 -6.04 -5.89
CA GLU A 172 0.35 -5.51 -4.89
C GLU A 172 0.36 -6.42 -3.66
N VAL A 173 1.53 -6.76 -3.18
CA VAL A 173 1.73 -7.41 -1.89
C VAL A 173 2.49 -6.47 -0.99
N VAL A 174 1.90 -6.16 0.15
CA VAL A 174 2.47 -5.24 1.14
C VAL A 174 2.52 -5.91 2.52
N GLN A 175 3.51 -5.56 3.32
CA GLN A 175 3.77 -6.14 4.63
C GLN A 175 3.45 -5.14 5.73
N GLN A 176 2.64 -5.51 6.70
CA GLN A 176 2.25 -4.61 7.79
C GLN A 176 3.45 -4.23 8.65
N THR A 177 3.65 -2.93 8.88
CA THR A 177 4.82 -2.42 9.61
C THR A 177 4.83 -2.85 11.08
N SER A 178 3.67 -2.81 11.73
CA SER A 178 3.52 -3.18 13.15
C SER A 178 3.47 -4.69 13.41
N ARG A 179 3.22 -5.49 12.36
CA ARG A 179 3.09 -6.97 12.43
C ARG A 179 3.73 -7.59 11.19
N PRO A 180 5.05 -7.82 11.16
CA PRO A 180 5.76 -8.28 9.97
C PRO A 180 5.35 -9.65 9.43
N ASN A 181 4.57 -10.42 10.19
CA ASN A 181 3.97 -11.69 9.78
C ASN A 181 2.54 -11.56 9.24
N HIS A 182 2.05 -10.31 9.07
CA HIS A 182 0.77 -9.99 8.46
C HIS A 182 1.00 -9.29 7.11
N PHE A 183 0.33 -9.78 6.09
CA PHE A 183 0.43 -9.27 4.73
C PHE A 183 -0.93 -8.84 4.22
N THR A 184 -0.93 -7.84 3.36
CA THR A 184 -2.13 -7.44 2.63
C THR A 184 -1.85 -7.56 1.14
N VAL A 185 -2.75 -8.23 0.43
CA VAL A 185 -2.74 -8.30 -1.03
C VAL A 185 -3.83 -7.37 -1.54
N VAL A 186 -3.45 -6.43 -2.39
CA VAL A 186 -4.39 -5.49 -3.03
C VAL A 186 -4.39 -5.74 -4.53
N GLU A 187 -5.56 -6.08 -5.05
CA GLU A 187 -5.76 -6.36 -6.47
C GLU A 187 -6.74 -5.35 -7.06
N ALA A 188 -6.53 -4.93 -8.31
CA ALA A 188 -7.49 -4.18 -9.09
C ALA A 188 -7.82 -4.93 -10.38
N TRP A 189 -9.10 -5.14 -10.62
CA TRP A 189 -9.63 -5.85 -11.78
C TRP A 189 -10.61 -4.96 -12.54
N LYS A 190 -10.62 -5.07 -13.87
CA LYS A 190 -11.52 -4.30 -14.71
C LYS A 190 -12.98 -4.48 -14.30
N ASP A 191 -13.37 -5.72 -14.03
CA ASP A 191 -14.73 -6.11 -13.67
C ASP A 191 -14.72 -7.44 -12.90
N LYS A 192 -15.89 -7.80 -12.33
CA LYS A 192 -16.07 -9.05 -11.58
C LYS A 192 -15.82 -10.30 -12.44
N LYS A 193 -16.18 -10.29 -13.71
CA LYS A 193 -15.97 -11.43 -14.61
C LYS A 193 -14.48 -11.75 -14.77
N THR A 194 -13.65 -10.72 -14.95
CA THR A 194 -12.20 -10.86 -15.06
C THR A 194 -11.59 -11.37 -13.75
N TYR A 195 -12.06 -10.84 -12.62
CA TYR A 195 -11.67 -11.35 -11.31
C TYR A 195 -12.05 -12.82 -11.12
N ASP A 196 -13.31 -13.21 -11.38
CA ASP A 196 -13.79 -14.59 -11.21
C ASP A 196 -12.96 -15.57 -12.07
N ALA A 197 -12.62 -15.18 -13.29
CA ALA A 197 -11.78 -16.00 -14.18
C ALA A 197 -10.38 -16.22 -13.59
N SER A 198 -9.82 -15.23 -12.90
CA SER A 198 -8.48 -15.33 -12.28
C SER A 198 -8.42 -16.30 -11.11
N ARG A 199 -9.55 -16.55 -10.44
CA ARG A 199 -9.63 -17.43 -9.25
C ARG A 199 -9.26 -18.88 -9.54
N SER A 200 -9.41 -19.32 -10.79
CA SER A 200 -9.03 -20.66 -11.25
C SER A 200 -7.61 -20.72 -11.85
N ALA A 201 -6.87 -19.60 -11.88
CA ALA A 201 -5.51 -19.57 -12.40
C ALA A 201 -4.55 -20.41 -11.55
N ASP A 202 -3.53 -20.99 -12.21
CA ASP A 202 -2.56 -21.86 -11.55
C ASP A 202 -1.82 -21.17 -10.39
N ALA A 203 -1.44 -19.92 -10.56
CA ALA A 203 -0.77 -19.15 -9.51
C ALA A 203 -1.63 -19.03 -8.24
N GLN A 204 -2.94 -18.82 -8.40
CA GLN A 204 -3.88 -18.74 -7.28
C GLN A 204 -4.07 -20.10 -6.58
N ARG A 205 -4.16 -21.20 -7.36
CA ARG A 205 -4.27 -22.55 -6.78
C ARG A 205 -3.02 -22.91 -6.01
N GLN A 206 -1.84 -22.78 -6.63
CA GLN A 206 -0.54 -23.08 -6.00
C GLN A 206 -0.31 -22.25 -4.73
N PHE A 207 -0.74 -20.99 -4.73
CA PHE A 207 -0.65 -20.14 -3.53
C PHE A 207 -1.54 -20.69 -2.41
N ARG A 208 -2.80 -21.01 -2.67
CA ARG A 208 -3.72 -21.56 -1.66
C ARG A 208 -3.23 -22.89 -1.09
N ASP A 209 -2.70 -23.75 -1.92
CA ASP A 209 -2.15 -25.04 -1.50
C ASP A 209 -0.96 -24.86 -0.55
N LYS A 210 -0.09 -23.89 -0.83
CA LYS A 210 1.06 -23.57 0.03
C LYS A 210 0.64 -22.83 1.30
N LEU A 211 -0.35 -21.94 1.20
CA LEU A 211 -0.78 -21.11 2.31
C LEU A 211 -1.54 -21.92 3.39
N GLY A 212 -2.40 -22.86 2.98
CA GLY A 212 -3.27 -23.61 3.89
C GLY A 212 -2.56 -24.14 5.15
N PRO A 213 -1.41 -24.85 5.01
CA PRO A 213 -0.68 -25.42 6.16
C PRO A 213 0.00 -24.38 7.07
N MET A 214 0.08 -23.12 6.67
CA MET A 214 0.78 -22.07 7.44
C MET A 214 -0.09 -20.92 7.90
N LEU A 215 -1.42 -20.99 7.68
CA LEU A 215 -2.33 -19.94 8.15
C LEU A 215 -2.33 -19.85 9.68
N GLY A 216 -2.19 -18.61 10.16
CA GLY A 216 -2.37 -18.28 11.59
C GLY A 216 -3.78 -17.76 11.90
N ALA A 217 -4.51 -17.34 10.87
CA ALA A 217 -5.91 -16.91 10.93
C ALA A 217 -6.63 -17.33 9.64
N LEU A 218 -7.95 -17.22 9.63
CA LEU A 218 -8.74 -17.45 8.41
C LEU A 218 -8.32 -16.47 7.32
N TYR A 219 -8.19 -16.98 6.10
CA TYR A 219 -7.96 -16.15 4.91
C TYR A 219 -9.16 -15.22 4.72
N ASP A 220 -8.94 -13.91 4.91
CA ASP A 220 -9.98 -12.89 4.78
C ASP A 220 -9.80 -12.14 3.45
N GLU A 221 -10.73 -12.36 2.54
CA GLU A 221 -10.76 -11.74 1.22
C GLU A 221 -12.05 -10.94 1.07
N ARG A 222 -11.92 -9.65 0.80
CA ARG A 222 -13.04 -8.73 0.65
C ARG A 222 -13.02 -8.06 -0.72
N LEU A 223 -14.20 -8.01 -1.33
CA LEU A 223 -14.42 -7.40 -2.62
C LEU A 223 -15.05 -6.03 -2.46
N TYR A 224 -14.50 -5.06 -3.17
CA TYR A 224 -14.97 -3.68 -3.17
C TYR A 224 -15.17 -3.20 -4.61
N GLN A 225 -16.00 -2.18 -4.75
CA GLN A 225 -16.17 -1.44 -5.99
C GLN A 225 -15.72 0.02 -5.79
N THR A 226 -14.89 0.54 -6.69
CA THR A 226 -14.39 1.93 -6.64
C THR A 226 -15.53 2.93 -6.80
N LEU A 227 -15.46 4.06 -6.05
CA LEU A 227 -16.41 5.18 -6.09
C LEU A 227 -15.99 6.25 -7.11
#